data_3b4af22b1e2e2f0d6a4db5bf01ece885
#
_entry.id   3b4af22b1e2e2f0d6a4db5bf01ece885
#
_cell.length_a   1.000
_cell.length_b   1.000
_cell.length_c   1.000
_cell.angle_alpha   90.00
_cell.angle_beta   90.00
_cell.angle_gamma   90.00
#
_symmetry.space_group_name_H-M   'P 1'
#
loop_
_entity.id
_entity.type
_entity.pdbx_description
1 polymer ?
#
loop_
_entity_poly.entity_id
_entity_poly.type
_entity_poly.pdbx_seq_one_letter_code
_entity_poly.pdbx_strand_id
1 'polypeptide(L)'
;MNKRIFVYTAKKRLCFREAAKIMLAHKALKSKIELVANGQVASTDSILSLVKLGIIEGTTVIITTYSDDVTMAEDAIRSVIAIV
;
A
#
# COMPACT_ATOMS: atom_id res chain seq x y z
N MET A 1 15.61 11.06 -5.11
CA MET A 1 14.57 10.04 -4.94
C MET A 1 13.20 10.69 -5.07
N ASN A 2 12.38 10.23 -6.00
CA ASN A 2 11.05 10.80 -6.24
C ASN A 2 10.01 10.18 -5.34
N LYS A 3 9.31 11.04 -4.60
CA LYS A 3 8.22 10.62 -3.74
C LYS A 3 6.90 10.88 -4.47
N ARG A 4 6.05 9.86 -4.55
CA ARG A 4 4.72 10.00 -5.12
C ARG A 4 3.69 9.66 -4.07
N ILE A 5 2.61 10.43 -4.03
CA ILE A 5 1.52 10.24 -3.08
C ILE A 5 0.24 10.07 -3.88
N PHE A 6 -0.50 9.01 -3.56
CA PHE A 6 -1.79 8.74 -4.17
C PHE A 6 -2.82 8.48 -3.07
N VAL A 7 -3.94 9.18 -3.13
CA VAL A 7 -5.02 9.04 -2.14
C VAL A 7 -6.11 8.14 -2.74
N TYR A 8 -6.53 7.15 -1.97
CA TYR A 8 -7.48 6.16 -2.43
C TYR A 8 -8.46 5.79 -1.32
N THR A 9 -9.70 5.50 -1.69
CA THR A 9 -10.71 5.03 -0.75
C THR A 9 -10.81 3.51 -0.86
N ALA A 10 -10.54 2.80 0.23
CA ALA A 10 -10.55 1.35 0.24
C ALA A 10 -11.95 0.82 -0.08
N LYS A 11 -12.02 -0.22 -0.91
CA LYS A 11 -13.27 -0.87 -1.30
C LYS A 11 -13.59 -2.06 -0.41
N LYS A 12 -12.61 -2.56 0.34
CA LYS A 12 -12.81 -3.69 1.23
C LYS A 12 -11.79 -3.67 2.36
N ARG A 13 -12.03 -4.53 3.36
CA ARG A 13 -11.16 -4.64 4.52
C ARG A 13 -9.80 -5.21 4.14
N LEU A 14 -8.76 -4.68 4.78
CA LEU A 14 -7.40 -5.21 4.65
C LEU A 14 -7.14 -6.14 5.84
N CYS A 15 -7.26 -7.45 5.60
CA CYS A 15 -6.94 -8.50 6.56
C CYS A 15 -5.60 -9.13 6.20
N PHE A 16 -5.23 -10.22 6.88
CA PHE A 16 -3.96 -10.89 6.63
C PHE A 16 -3.79 -11.32 5.19
N ARG A 17 -4.86 -11.80 4.54
CA ARG A 17 -4.80 -12.24 3.15
C ARG A 17 -4.42 -11.10 2.23
N GLU A 18 -5.08 -9.96 2.38
CA GLU A 18 -4.82 -8.77 1.55
C GLU A 18 -3.43 -8.23 1.82
N ALA A 19 -3.04 -8.18 3.09
CA ALA A 19 -1.69 -7.72 3.47
C ALA A 19 -0.60 -8.59 2.86
N ALA A 20 -0.81 -9.92 2.86
CA ALA A 20 0.14 -10.84 2.25
C ALA A 20 0.25 -10.63 0.75
N LYS A 21 -0.88 -10.40 0.07
CA LYS A 21 -0.88 -10.13 -1.38
C LYS A 21 -0.12 -8.85 -1.70
N ILE A 22 -0.33 -7.81 -0.91
CA ILE A 22 0.37 -6.52 -1.08
C ILE A 22 1.87 -6.74 -0.89
N MET A 23 2.26 -7.41 0.19
CA MET A 23 3.66 -7.67 0.47
C MET A 23 4.34 -8.43 -0.67
N LEU A 24 3.70 -9.48 -1.19
CA LEU A 24 4.27 -10.27 -2.27
C LEU A 24 4.38 -9.46 -3.57
N ALA A 25 3.37 -8.67 -3.90
CA ALA A 25 3.39 -7.85 -5.09
C ALA A 25 4.53 -6.82 -5.04
N HIS A 26 4.71 -6.19 -3.88
CA HIS A 26 5.70 -5.13 -3.73
C HIS A 26 7.12 -5.67 -3.57
N LYS A 27 7.27 -6.88 -3.05
CA LYS A 27 8.56 -7.52 -2.95
C LYS A 27 9.20 -7.68 -4.34
N ALA A 28 8.39 -8.03 -5.34
CA ALA A 28 8.86 -8.16 -6.70
C ALA A 28 9.29 -6.83 -7.32
N LEU A 29 8.71 -5.73 -6.86
CA LEU A 29 8.98 -4.39 -7.39
C LEU A 29 10.26 -3.78 -6.82
N LYS A 30 10.77 -4.29 -5.71
CA LYS A 30 11.99 -3.79 -5.05
C LYS A 30 11.94 -2.29 -4.76
N SER A 31 10.76 -1.81 -4.43
CA SER A 31 10.51 -0.39 -4.20
C SER A 31 9.99 -0.21 -2.79
N LYS A 32 10.36 0.91 -2.15
CA LYS A 32 9.81 1.23 -0.83
C LYS A 32 8.43 1.84 -1.01
N ILE A 33 7.45 1.22 -0.37
CA ILE A 33 6.06 1.67 -0.45
C ILE A 33 5.48 1.68 0.96
N GLU A 34 4.75 2.73 1.27
CA GLU A 34 4.09 2.88 2.56
C GLU A 34 2.61 3.14 2.35
N LEU A 35 1.79 2.62 3.26
CA LEU A 35 0.37 2.95 3.34
C LEU A 35 0.15 3.76 4.60
N VAL A 36 -0.65 4.81 4.47
CA VAL A 36 -1.05 5.65 5.61
C VAL A 36 -2.56 5.59 5.71
N ALA A 37 -3.07 5.26 6.88
CA ALA A 37 -4.50 5.23 7.14
C ALA A 37 -4.73 5.35 8.64
N ASN A 38 -5.83 5.99 9.02
CA ASN A 38 -6.23 6.13 10.42
C ASN A 38 -5.11 6.71 11.30
N GLY A 39 -4.31 7.64 10.75
CA GLY A 39 -3.23 8.28 11.48
C GLY A 39 -1.98 7.42 11.71
N GLN A 40 -1.90 6.27 11.04
CA GLN A 40 -0.77 5.35 11.19
C GLN A 40 -0.10 5.11 9.85
N VAL A 41 1.19 4.80 9.88
CA VAL A 41 2.00 4.51 8.69
C VAL A 41 2.48 3.07 8.76
N ALA A 42 2.40 2.36 7.66
CA ALA A 42 2.88 0.99 7.58
C ALA A 42 3.67 0.79 6.29
N SER A 43 4.81 0.10 6.41
CA SER A 43 5.57 -0.34 5.25
C SER A 43 4.92 -1.61 4.69
N THR A 44 4.89 -1.73 3.36
CA THR A 44 4.26 -2.89 2.72
C THR A 44 5.08 -4.17 2.82
N ASP A 45 6.24 -4.12 3.46
CA ASP A 45 7.05 -5.31 3.72
C ASP A 45 6.69 -5.98 5.06
N SER A 46 5.72 -5.47 5.79
CA SER A 46 5.29 -6.02 7.07
C SER A 46 3.79 -6.28 7.10
N ILE A 47 3.40 -7.54 7.13
CA ILE A 47 1.99 -7.95 7.17
C ILE A 47 1.31 -7.41 8.43
N LEU A 48 1.96 -7.52 9.58
CA LEU A 48 1.37 -7.06 10.84
C LEU A 48 1.15 -5.55 10.85
N SER A 49 2.10 -4.79 10.32
CA SER A 49 1.95 -3.32 10.24
C SER A 49 0.77 -2.94 9.36
N LEU A 50 0.61 -3.63 8.23
CA LEU A 50 -0.51 -3.36 7.32
C LEU A 50 -1.85 -3.67 7.99
N VAL A 51 -1.96 -4.80 8.68
CA VAL A 51 -3.19 -5.19 9.36
C VAL A 51 -3.54 -4.20 10.48
N LYS A 52 -2.54 -3.69 11.18
CA LYS A 52 -2.74 -2.74 12.27
C LYS A 52 -3.28 -1.38 11.82
N LEU A 53 -3.22 -1.08 10.53
CA LEU A 53 -3.80 0.16 10.00
C LEU A 53 -5.32 0.22 10.19
N GLY A 54 -5.97 -0.94 10.32
CA GLY A 54 -7.41 -0.98 10.52
C GLY A 54 -8.21 -0.54 9.30
N ILE A 55 -7.71 -0.80 8.10
CA ILE A 55 -8.39 -0.43 6.86
C ILE A 55 -9.63 -1.28 6.65
N ILE A 56 -10.76 -0.62 6.49
CA ILE A 56 -12.05 -1.24 6.14
C ILE A 56 -12.61 -0.53 4.91
N GLU A 57 -13.72 -1.04 4.41
CA GLU A 57 -14.41 -0.37 3.30
C GLU A 57 -14.71 1.09 3.68
N GLY A 58 -14.35 2.02 2.80
CA GLY A 58 -14.57 3.44 3.02
C GLY A 58 -13.41 4.18 3.69
N THR A 59 -12.40 3.45 4.17
CA THR A 59 -11.23 4.08 4.77
C THR A 59 -10.40 4.80 3.71
N THR A 60 -10.01 6.04 4.00
CA THR A 60 -9.09 6.78 3.13
C THR A 60 -7.68 6.24 3.33
N VAL A 61 -7.07 5.79 2.25
CA VAL A 61 -5.72 5.23 2.25
C VAL A 61 -4.82 6.13 1.43
N ILE A 62 -3.67 6.48 1.98
CA ILE A 62 -2.65 7.24 1.27
C ILE A 62 -1.53 6.28 0.93
N ILE A 63 -1.24 6.14 -0.36
CA ILE A 63 -0.17 5.27 -0.86
C ILE A 63 1.02 6.16 -1.18
N THR A 64 2.15 5.91 -0.53
CA THR A 64 3.37 6.67 -0.77
C THR A 64 4.43 5.75 -1.37
N THR A 65 4.98 6.15 -2.51
CA THR A 65 6.06 5.40 -3.17
C THR A 65 7.34 6.24 -3.19
N TYR A 66 8.47 5.56 -3.05
CA TYR A 66 9.80 6.18 -3.06
C TYR A 66 10.61 5.49 -4.15
N SER A 67 10.37 5.86 -5.41
CA SER A 67 11.05 5.25 -6.54
C SER A 67 11.32 6.30 -7.60
N ASP A 68 12.47 6.21 -8.23
CA ASP A 68 12.81 7.06 -9.38
C ASP A 68 12.20 6.49 -10.66
N ASP A 69 11.75 5.25 -10.63
CA ASP A 69 11.10 4.60 -11.77
C ASP A 69 9.60 4.85 -11.72
N VAL A 70 9.10 5.68 -12.62
CA VAL A 70 7.68 6.06 -12.68
C VAL A 70 6.79 4.85 -12.93
N THR A 71 7.20 3.96 -13.82
CA THR A 71 6.42 2.76 -14.15
C THR A 71 6.28 1.86 -12.93
N MET A 72 7.36 1.66 -12.18
CA MET A 72 7.35 0.84 -10.98
C MET A 72 6.45 1.44 -9.91
N ALA A 73 6.49 2.78 -9.74
CA ALA A 73 5.64 3.46 -8.77
C ALA A 73 4.16 3.30 -9.14
N GLU A 74 3.82 3.42 -10.42
CA GLU A 74 2.45 3.23 -10.89
C GLU A 74 1.99 1.80 -10.70
N ASP A 75 2.83 0.82 -10.97
CA ASP A 75 2.49 -0.59 -10.78
C ASP A 75 2.23 -0.89 -9.30
N ALA A 76 3.02 -0.29 -8.41
CA ALA A 76 2.84 -0.45 -6.98
C ALA A 76 1.49 0.10 -6.53
N ILE A 77 1.12 1.28 -7.02
CA ILE A 77 -0.17 1.90 -6.70
C ILE A 77 -1.32 1.03 -7.22
N ARG A 78 -1.22 0.56 -8.45
CA ARG A 78 -2.26 -0.29 -9.06
C ARG A 78 -2.44 -1.58 -8.29
N SER A 79 -1.36 -2.20 -7.81
CA SER A 79 -1.46 -3.45 -7.07
C SER A 79 -2.20 -3.25 -5.75
N VAL A 80 -1.97 -2.15 -5.05
CA VAL A 80 -2.73 -1.85 -3.83
C VAL A 80 -4.21 -1.64 -4.14
N ILE A 81 -4.52 -0.86 -5.16
CA ILE A 81 -5.90 -0.56 -5.55
C ILE A 81 -6.63 -1.84 -5.94
N ALA A 82 -5.95 -2.76 -6.63
CA ALA A 82 -6.56 -4.02 -7.05
C ALA A 82 -6.87 -4.95 -5.86
N ILE A 83 -6.11 -4.83 -4.78
CA ILE A 83 -6.24 -5.72 -3.62
C ILE A 83 -7.20 -5.15 -2.57
N VAL A 84 -7.17 -3.89 -2.33
CA VAL A 84 -7.93 -3.20 -1.28
C VAL A 84 -8.80 -2.10 -1.86
#